data_0fcf80614c4e55d182c9b47ed1dc563f
#
_entry.id   0fcf80614c4e55d182c9b47ed1dc563f
#
_cell.length_a   1.000
_cell.length_b   1.000
_cell.length_c   1.000
_cell.angle_alpha   90.00
_cell.angle_beta   90.00
_cell.angle_gamma   90.00
#
_symmetry.space_group_name_H-M   'P 1'
#
loop_
_entity.id
_entity.type
_entity.pdbx_description
1 polymer ?
#
loop_
_entity_poly.entity_id
_entity_poly.type
_entity_poly.pdbx_seq_one_letter_code
_entity_poly.pdbx_strand_id
1 'polypeptide(L)'
;MSATQNAVSEAISTTQEAGNNVIIEAQQASSAVTGAATIAAQEAFKVAHNIKFENLPHNFQLKFARAGVREGIRNVQEAAKVYETIPAQIRAQGYEAIREFCNDKDWSHIKAHVNGGGKEASNGIFENFRINRSRGGVDMTPEELAAARKVLGDAAFKASVEQVIGAAVQGALVAAVIELVFSTLENSLSFAEGKITQDELIRNVAVATAKAGVAGGVITGILMVICMIFPPIAALLGYAAIPLAVIGIGFMCVRAWEIFIRADKLFGITEELVKFT
;
A
#
# COMPACT_ATOMS: atom_id res chain seq x y z
N MET A 1 -50.86 -36.54 2.12
CA MET A 1 -49.81 -35.58 2.62
C MET A 1 -50.52 -34.27 2.89
N SER A 2 -50.41 -33.69 4.09
CA SER A 2 -51.19 -32.52 4.49
C SER A 2 -50.54 -31.24 3.95
N ALA A 3 -51.34 -30.21 3.69
CA ALA A 3 -50.87 -28.89 3.21
C ALA A 3 -49.75 -28.30 4.12
N THR A 4 -49.74 -28.68 5.40
CA THR A 4 -48.67 -28.31 6.35
C THR A 4 -47.33 -28.95 6.05
N GLN A 5 -47.25 -30.17 5.53
CA GLN A 5 -45.99 -30.82 5.16
C GLN A 5 -45.35 -30.20 3.92
N ASN A 6 -46.17 -29.76 2.96
CA ASN A 6 -45.67 -29.05 1.77
C ASN A 6 -45.14 -27.66 2.13
N ALA A 7 -45.83 -26.89 2.98
CA ALA A 7 -45.37 -25.58 3.43
C ALA A 7 -44.07 -25.64 4.25
N VAL A 8 -43.88 -26.67 5.08
CA VAL A 8 -42.63 -26.88 5.81
C VAL A 8 -41.49 -27.27 4.88
N SER A 9 -41.74 -28.13 3.90
CA SER A 9 -40.73 -28.52 2.89
C SER A 9 -40.29 -27.32 2.01
N GLU A 10 -41.25 -26.48 1.65
CA GLU A 10 -40.98 -25.26 0.86
C GLU A 10 -40.19 -24.20 1.67
N ALA A 11 -40.53 -24.03 2.96
CA ALA A 11 -39.78 -23.15 3.85
C ALA A 11 -38.35 -23.65 4.09
N ILE A 12 -38.13 -24.95 4.21
CA ILE A 12 -36.80 -25.55 4.36
C ILE A 12 -35.99 -25.37 3.09
N SER A 13 -36.57 -25.59 1.90
CA SER A 13 -35.85 -25.41 0.62
C SER A 13 -35.45 -23.94 0.39
N THR A 14 -36.35 -23.00 0.70
CA THR A 14 -36.08 -21.56 0.55
C THR A 14 -34.99 -21.08 1.54
N THR A 15 -34.99 -21.62 2.77
CA THR A 15 -33.96 -21.32 3.76
C THR A 15 -32.61 -21.91 3.39
N GLN A 16 -32.58 -23.10 2.76
CA GLN A 16 -31.37 -23.72 2.27
C GLN A 16 -30.77 -22.97 1.04
N GLU A 17 -31.61 -22.51 0.11
CA GLU A 17 -31.18 -21.69 -1.03
C GLU A 17 -30.63 -20.34 -0.58
N ALA A 18 -31.32 -19.68 0.36
CA ALA A 18 -30.81 -18.44 0.95
C ALA A 18 -29.48 -18.65 1.69
N GLY A 19 -29.33 -19.75 2.44
CA GLY A 19 -28.08 -20.11 3.11
C GLY A 19 -26.93 -20.37 2.12
N ASN A 20 -27.20 -21.09 1.02
CA ASN A 20 -26.21 -21.36 -0.02
C ASN A 20 -25.77 -20.08 -0.74
N ASN A 21 -26.69 -19.16 -1.03
CA ASN A 21 -26.38 -17.88 -1.66
C ASN A 21 -25.49 -17.01 -0.75
N VAL A 22 -25.78 -16.97 0.56
CA VAL A 22 -24.93 -16.27 1.53
C VAL A 22 -23.53 -16.88 1.61
N ILE A 23 -23.39 -18.20 1.54
CA ILE A 23 -22.09 -18.89 1.54
C ILE A 23 -21.32 -18.55 0.25
N ILE A 24 -21.97 -18.54 -0.92
CA ILE A 24 -21.35 -18.20 -2.20
C ILE A 24 -20.89 -16.74 -2.21
N GLU A 25 -21.70 -15.81 -1.73
CA GLU A 25 -21.34 -14.40 -1.62
C GLU A 25 -20.20 -14.18 -0.60
N ALA A 26 -20.23 -14.88 0.53
CA ALA A 26 -19.12 -14.84 1.49
C ALA A 26 -17.82 -15.42 0.94
N GLN A 27 -17.88 -16.48 0.14
CA GLN A 27 -16.72 -17.05 -0.55
C GLN A 27 -16.18 -16.12 -1.66
N GLN A 28 -17.05 -15.47 -2.41
CA GLN A 28 -16.66 -14.48 -3.43
C GLN A 28 -16.06 -13.23 -2.77
N ALA A 29 -16.67 -12.75 -1.69
CA ALA A 29 -16.10 -11.66 -0.88
C ALA A 29 -14.74 -12.07 -0.30
N SER A 30 -14.60 -13.27 0.28
CA SER A 30 -13.33 -13.79 0.82
C SER A 30 -12.24 -13.89 -0.24
N SER A 31 -12.56 -14.34 -1.46
CA SER A 31 -11.58 -14.42 -2.55
C SER A 31 -11.17 -13.05 -3.07
N ALA A 32 -12.10 -12.10 -3.16
CA ALA A 32 -11.82 -10.71 -3.50
C ALA A 32 -10.94 -10.03 -2.43
N VAL A 33 -11.21 -10.34 -1.15
CA VAL A 33 -10.46 -9.90 0.01
C VAL A 33 -9.03 -10.43 0.00
N THR A 34 -8.87 -11.73 -0.23
CA THR A 34 -7.54 -12.37 -0.31
C THR A 34 -6.74 -11.80 -1.48
N GLY A 35 -7.39 -11.56 -2.62
CA GLY A 35 -6.79 -10.90 -3.77
C GLY A 35 -6.36 -9.46 -3.46
N ALA A 36 -7.23 -8.65 -2.84
CA ALA A 36 -6.93 -7.27 -2.46
C ALA A 36 -5.84 -7.20 -1.37
N ALA A 37 -5.86 -8.08 -0.36
CA ALA A 37 -4.83 -8.16 0.67
C ALA A 37 -3.48 -8.60 0.08
N THR A 38 -3.47 -9.51 -0.88
CA THR A 38 -2.25 -9.93 -1.57
C THR A 38 -1.68 -8.81 -2.43
N ILE A 39 -2.52 -8.08 -3.16
CA ILE A 39 -2.11 -6.90 -3.94
C ILE A 39 -1.61 -5.79 -3.00
N ALA A 40 -2.31 -5.50 -1.90
CA ALA A 40 -1.88 -4.51 -0.91
C ALA A 40 -0.57 -4.89 -0.22
N ALA A 41 -0.36 -6.17 0.11
CA ALA A 41 0.90 -6.67 0.65
C ALA A 41 2.03 -6.60 -0.38
N GLN A 42 1.77 -6.88 -1.65
CA GLN A 42 2.74 -6.73 -2.74
C GLN A 42 3.09 -5.26 -2.99
N GLU A 43 2.13 -4.35 -2.95
CA GLU A 43 2.38 -2.91 -3.08
C GLU A 43 3.11 -2.35 -1.85
N ALA A 44 2.75 -2.75 -0.63
CA ALA A 44 3.48 -2.39 0.58
C ALA A 44 4.92 -2.94 0.57
N PHE A 45 5.14 -4.13 0.03
CA PHE A 45 6.47 -4.72 -0.16
C PHE A 45 7.28 -3.95 -1.21
N LYS A 46 6.66 -3.44 -2.27
CA LYS A 46 7.31 -2.57 -3.27
C LYS A 46 7.73 -1.23 -2.66
N VAL A 47 6.89 -0.63 -1.80
CA VAL A 47 7.18 0.65 -1.12
C VAL A 47 8.33 0.54 -0.11
N ALA A 48 8.57 -0.64 0.47
CA ALA A 48 9.65 -0.86 1.44
C ALA A 48 11.05 -1.00 0.79
N HIS A 49 11.16 -1.11 -0.53
CA HIS A 49 12.43 -1.39 -1.21
C HIS A 49 12.89 -0.21 -2.04
N ASN A 50 13.68 0.67 -1.39
CA ASN A 50 14.53 1.63 -2.10
C ASN A 50 15.37 0.86 -3.14
N ILE A 51 15.04 1.00 -4.43
CA ILE A 51 15.77 0.27 -5.48
C ILE A 51 17.22 0.75 -5.44
N LYS A 52 18.12 -0.19 -5.23
CA LYS A 52 19.55 0.09 -5.30
C LYS A 52 19.99 0.19 -6.77
N PHE A 53 21.03 0.99 -7.02
CA PHE A 53 21.56 1.20 -8.37
C PHE A 53 21.88 -0.12 -9.10
N GLU A 54 22.49 -1.07 -8.42
CA GLU A 54 22.86 -2.38 -8.96
C GLU A 54 21.64 -3.25 -9.38
N ASN A 55 20.47 -2.96 -8.84
CA ASN A 55 19.23 -3.69 -9.16
C ASN A 55 18.45 -3.06 -10.32
N LEU A 56 18.92 -1.93 -10.85
CA LEU A 56 18.34 -1.32 -12.05
C LEU A 56 18.65 -2.15 -13.30
N PRO A 57 17.78 -2.16 -14.31
CA PRO A 57 18.11 -2.71 -15.62
C PRO A 57 19.39 -2.10 -16.18
N HIS A 58 20.23 -2.91 -16.81
CA HIS A 58 21.56 -2.48 -17.29
C HIS A 58 21.52 -1.24 -18.21
N ASN A 59 20.54 -1.18 -19.11
CA ASN A 59 20.33 -0.02 -19.98
C ASN A 59 20.04 1.26 -19.19
N PHE A 60 19.43 1.14 -18.04
CA PHE A 60 19.12 2.27 -17.17
C PHE A 60 20.32 2.66 -16.32
N GLN A 61 21.14 1.70 -15.84
CA GLN A 61 22.43 1.99 -15.22
C GLN A 61 23.35 2.77 -16.18
N LEU A 62 23.36 2.39 -17.47
CA LEU A 62 24.10 3.11 -18.50
C LEU A 62 23.62 4.55 -18.69
N LYS A 63 22.31 4.84 -18.48
CA LYS A 63 21.81 6.22 -18.54
C LYS A 63 22.51 7.10 -17.50
N PHE A 64 22.70 6.63 -16.27
CA PHE A 64 23.42 7.38 -15.22
C PHE A 64 24.92 7.44 -15.47
N ALA A 65 25.51 6.36 -15.98
CA ALA A 65 26.92 6.34 -16.33
C ALA A 65 27.26 7.32 -17.46
N ARG A 66 26.34 7.60 -18.37
CA ARG A 66 26.49 8.55 -19.51
C ARG A 66 25.94 9.94 -19.21
N ALA A 67 25.19 10.14 -18.13
CA ALA A 67 24.51 11.39 -17.81
C ALA A 67 25.50 12.57 -17.76
N GLY A 68 25.40 13.55 -18.67
CA GLY A 68 26.29 14.71 -18.75
C GLY A 68 27.73 14.41 -19.17
N VAL A 69 28.09 13.19 -19.57
CA VAL A 69 29.44 12.85 -20.02
C VAL A 69 29.54 12.98 -21.55
N ARG A 70 30.50 13.76 -22.05
CA ARG A 70 30.72 13.94 -23.48
C ARG A 70 31.41 12.74 -24.11
N GLU A 71 32.44 12.21 -23.42
CA GLU A 71 33.26 11.12 -23.93
C GLU A 71 33.42 10.03 -22.85
N GLY A 72 33.23 8.78 -23.25
CA GLY A 72 33.30 7.63 -22.37
C GLY A 72 32.08 7.50 -21.45
N ILE A 73 32.31 6.90 -20.31
CA ILE A 73 31.26 6.68 -19.25
C ILE A 73 31.89 6.92 -17.87
N ARG A 74 31.07 7.20 -16.88
CA ARG A 74 31.50 7.15 -15.47
C ARG A 74 31.75 5.70 -15.04
N ASN A 75 32.62 5.52 -14.06
CA ASN A 75 32.67 4.24 -13.37
C ASN A 75 31.37 3.97 -12.60
N VAL A 76 31.18 2.72 -12.17
CA VAL A 76 29.95 2.25 -11.51
C VAL A 76 29.67 3.05 -10.23
N GLN A 77 30.71 3.36 -9.46
CA GLN A 77 30.58 4.08 -8.18
C GLN A 77 30.07 5.52 -8.41
N GLU A 78 30.63 6.23 -9.38
CA GLU A 78 30.17 7.59 -9.72
C GLU A 78 28.77 7.58 -10.36
N ALA A 79 28.46 6.57 -11.19
CA ALA A 79 27.11 6.39 -11.72
C ALA A 79 26.08 6.14 -10.62
N ALA A 80 26.43 5.33 -9.61
CA ALA A 80 25.58 5.11 -8.44
C ALA A 80 25.34 6.39 -7.64
N LYS A 81 26.37 7.21 -7.44
CA LYS A 81 26.23 8.53 -6.77
C LYS A 81 25.30 9.47 -7.55
N VAL A 82 25.38 9.50 -8.89
CA VAL A 82 24.44 10.26 -9.72
C VAL A 82 23.02 9.77 -9.51
N TYR A 83 22.80 8.46 -9.49
CA TYR A 83 21.50 7.87 -9.19
C TYR A 83 21.00 8.25 -7.79
N GLU A 84 21.87 8.24 -6.79
CA GLU A 84 21.53 8.56 -5.39
C GLU A 84 21.09 10.01 -5.19
N THR A 85 21.38 10.92 -6.13
CA THR A 85 20.85 12.29 -6.08
C THR A 85 19.35 12.38 -6.41
N ILE A 86 18.77 11.31 -6.99
CA ILE A 86 17.31 11.20 -7.08
C ILE A 86 16.74 11.10 -5.67
N PRO A 87 15.73 11.90 -5.33
CA PRO A 87 15.13 11.85 -3.99
C PRO A 87 14.75 10.43 -3.56
N ALA A 88 15.10 10.08 -2.32
CA ALA A 88 14.86 8.73 -1.78
C ALA A 88 13.39 8.34 -1.86
N GLN A 89 12.49 9.30 -1.69
CA GLN A 89 11.04 9.11 -1.79
C GLN A 89 10.59 8.65 -3.19
N ILE A 90 11.24 9.14 -4.24
CA ILE A 90 10.99 8.73 -5.63
C ILE A 90 11.58 7.33 -5.86
N ARG A 91 12.82 7.08 -5.37
CA ARG A 91 13.48 5.77 -5.49
C ARG A 91 12.70 4.67 -4.77
N ALA A 92 12.02 5.01 -3.67
CA ALA A 92 11.16 4.09 -2.91
C ALA A 92 9.86 3.71 -3.64
N GLN A 93 9.38 4.54 -4.57
CA GLN A 93 8.20 4.23 -5.40
C GLN A 93 8.48 3.26 -6.55
N GLY A 94 9.74 2.92 -6.78
CA GLY A 94 10.11 1.89 -7.74
C GLY A 94 10.58 2.44 -9.09
N TYR A 95 10.82 1.51 -10.01
CA TYR A 95 11.46 1.79 -11.30
C TYR A 95 10.69 2.79 -12.16
N GLU A 96 9.36 2.70 -12.21
CA GLU A 96 8.53 3.58 -13.04
C GLU A 96 8.58 5.03 -12.55
N ALA A 97 8.57 5.26 -11.24
CA ALA A 97 8.70 6.60 -10.67
C ALA A 97 10.08 7.22 -10.96
N ILE A 98 11.15 6.40 -10.90
CA ILE A 98 12.50 6.82 -11.26
C ILE A 98 12.55 7.18 -12.76
N ARG A 99 11.93 6.38 -13.61
CA ARG A 99 11.85 6.61 -15.05
C ARG A 99 11.11 7.92 -15.36
N GLU A 100 9.96 8.13 -14.73
CA GLU A 100 9.17 9.35 -14.89
C GLU A 100 9.93 10.59 -14.41
N PHE A 101 10.55 10.52 -13.22
CA PHE A 101 11.42 11.59 -12.72
C PHE A 101 12.50 11.98 -13.72
N CYS A 102 13.14 11.01 -14.38
CA CYS A 102 14.20 11.24 -15.34
C CYS A 102 13.72 11.64 -16.74
N ASN A 103 12.41 11.65 -17.02
CA ASN A 103 11.87 11.83 -18.36
C ASN A 103 12.06 13.26 -18.87
N ASP A 104 11.92 14.24 -17.99
CA ASP A 104 12.05 15.68 -18.30
C ASP A 104 13.35 16.31 -17.78
N LYS A 105 14.30 15.50 -17.32
CA LYS A 105 15.54 15.99 -16.68
C LYS A 105 16.79 15.45 -17.35
N ASP A 106 17.76 16.35 -17.49
CA ASP A 106 19.15 16.02 -17.80
C ASP A 106 19.99 16.16 -16.51
N TRP A 107 21.14 15.46 -16.49
CA TRP A 107 22.19 15.70 -15.52
C TRP A 107 23.00 16.92 -15.97
N SER A 108 22.81 18.03 -15.29
CA SER A 108 23.44 19.30 -15.58
C SER A 108 24.71 19.51 -14.75
N HIS A 109 25.78 19.97 -15.35
CA HIS A 109 27.00 20.32 -14.64
C HIS A 109 26.84 21.66 -13.91
N ILE A 110 27.30 21.71 -12.65
CA ILE A 110 27.38 22.94 -11.87
C ILE A 110 28.52 23.81 -12.46
N LYS A 111 29.71 23.25 -12.62
CA LYS A 111 30.80 23.85 -13.41
C LYS A 111 30.81 23.20 -14.79
N ALA A 112 30.64 23.99 -15.83
CA ALA A 112 30.53 23.49 -17.19
C ALA A 112 31.81 22.77 -17.63
N HIS A 113 31.68 21.73 -18.44
CA HIS A 113 32.80 20.94 -18.91
C HIS A 113 33.85 21.78 -19.68
N VAL A 114 33.38 22.73 -20.47
CA VAL A 114 34.25 23.67 -21.22
C VAL A 114 35.09 24.57 -20.31
N ASN A 115 34.64 24.77 -19.07
CA ASN A 115 35.33 25.55 -18.05
C ASN A 115 36.13 24.66 -17.07
N GLY A 116 36.40 23.40 -17.46
CA GLY A 116 37.18 22.45 -16.66
C GLY A 116 36.35 21.75 -15.59
N GLY A 117 35.03 21.72 -15.69
CA GLY A 117 34.16 20.91 -14.83
C GLY A 117 34.37 19.43 -15.08
N GLY A 118 34.55 18.66 -14.01
CA GLY A 118 34.75 17.22 -14.07
C GLY A 118 33.42 16.45 -14.18
N LYS A 119 33.55 15.15 -14.38
CA LYS A 119 32.40 14.23 -14.55
C LYS A 119 31.90 13.60 -13.24
N GLU A 120 32.46 14.03 -12.09
CA GLU A 120 32.10 13.54 -10.76
C GLU A 120 30.63 13.87 -10.47
N ALA A 121 29.98 13.01 -9.71
CA ALA A 121 28.59 13.22 -9.29
C ALA A 121 28.40 14.50 -8.44
N SER A 122 29.45 14.96 -7.74
CA SER A 122 29.44 16.21 -6.99
C SER A 122 29.35 17.47 -7.86
N ASN A 123 29.74 17.37 -9.14
CA ASN A 123 29.71 18.48 -10.10
C ASN A 123 28.42 18.49 -10.94
N GLY A 124 27.31 18.02 -10.41
CA GLY A 124 26.10 18.08 -11.20
C GLY A 124 24.83 17.90 -10.37
N ILE A 125 23.71 18.18 -11.00
CA ILE A 125 22.38 18.10 -10.44
C ILE A 125 21.37 17.77 -11.53
N PHE A 126 20.29 17.06 -11.20
CA PHE A 126 19.18 16.90 -12.14
C PHE A 126 18.38 18.20 -12.24
N GLU A 127 18.20 18.68 -13.46
CA GLU A 127 17.32 19.81 -13.77
C GLU A 127 16.55 19.57 -15.07
N ASN A 128 15.55 20.40 -15.36
CA ASN A 128 14.81 20.29 -16.60
C ASN A 128 15.74 20.40 -17.81
N PHE A 129 15.63 19.47 -18.76
CA PHE A 129 16.52 19.38 -19.91
C PHE A 129 16.52 20.65 -20.77
N ARG A 130 15.41 21.40 -20.82
CA ARG A 130 15.35 22.65 -21.59
C ARG A 130 16.23 23.75 -20.97
N ILE A 131 16.18 23.83 -19.62
CA ILE A 131 17.03 24.78 -18.86
C ILE A 131 18.51 24.43 -19.05
N ASN A 132 18.87 23.16 -18.85
CA ASN A 132 20.24 22.68 -19.05
C ASN A 132 20.76 23.01 -20.45
N ARG A 133 19.96 22.67 -21.46
CA ARG A 133 20.38 22.89 -22.86
C ARG A 133 20.40 24.36 -23.27
N SER A 134 19.54 25.21 -22.71
CA SER A 134 19.58 26.66 -22.96
C SER A 134 20.80 27.34 -22.33
N ARG A 135 21.32 26.83 -21.21
CA ARG A 135 22.53 27.33 -20.57
C ARG A 135 23.78 26.97 -21.38
N GLY A 136 23.78 25.82 -22.05
CA GLY A 136 24.91 25.40 -22.89
C GLY A 136 26.18 25.15 -22.07
N GLY A 137 27.29 25.80 -22.47
CA GLY A 137 28.61 25.66 -21.84
C GLY A 137 28.90 26.68 -20.73
N VAL A 138 27.86 27.31 -20.13
CA VAL A 138 28.03 28.28 -19.04
C VAL A 138 27.92 27.58 -17.70
N ASP A 139 28.69 28.01 -16.70
CA ASP A 139 28.60 27.52 -15.33
C ASP A 139 27.25 27.91 -14.75
N MET A 140 26.71 27.04 -13.87
CA MET A 140 25.48 27.28 -13.17
C MET A 140 25.68 28.38 -12.12
N THR A 141 24.79 29.38 -12.08
CA THR A 141 24.85 30.41 -11.05
C THR A 141 24.35 29.83 -9.69
N PRO A 142 24.70 30.49 -8.56
CA PRO A 142 24.15 30.06 -7.26
C PRO A 142 22.63 30.05 -7.22
N GLU A 143 21.96 30.99 -7.88
CA GLU A 143 20.51 31.14 -7.97
C GLU A 143 19.88 29.98 -8.77
N GLU A 144 20.50 29.61 -9.91
CA GLU A 144 20.08 28.47 -10.71
C GLU A 144 20.26 27.15 -9.95
N LEU A 145 21.37 27.00 -9.24
CA LEU A 145 21.60 25.83 -8.40
C LEU A 145 20.56 25.72 -7.26
N ALA A 146 20.23 26.87 -6.64
CA ALA A 146 19.19 26.92 -5.60
C ALA A 146 17.81 26.57 -6.19
N ALA A 147 17.49 27.06 -7.38
CA ALA A 147 16.25 26.73 -8.09
C ALA A 147 16.17 25.23 -8.42
N ALA A 148 17.25 24.64 -8.95
CA ALA A 148 17.31 23.21 -9.24
C ALA A 148 17.13 22.36 -7.97
N ARG A 149 17.79 22.72 -6.87
CA ARG A 149 17.62 22.06 -5.55
C ARG A 149 16.20 22.17 -5.04
N LYS A 150 15.55 23.34 -5.21
CA LYS A 150 14.14 23.51 -4.83
C LYS A 150 13.23 22.58 -5.62
N VAL A 151 13.41 22.46 -6.92
CA VAL A 151 12.62 21.54 -7.77
C VAL A 151 12.77 20.09 -7.30
N LEU A 152 13.98 19.65 -6.90
CA LEU A 152 14.20 18.33 -6.33
C LEU A 152 13.50 18.15 -5.00
N GLY A 153 13.53 19.18 -4.14
CA GLY A 153 12.80 19.18 -2.86
C GLY A 153 11.29 19.10 -3.04
N ASP A 154 10.74 19.87 -3.99
CA ASP A 154 9.30 19.85 -4.32
C ASP A 154 8.89 18.47 -4.87
N ALA A 155 9.71 17.85 -5.72
CA ALA A 155 9.48 16.50 -6.23
C ALA A 155 9.52 15.44 -5.11
N ALA A 156 10.49 15.56 -4.18
CA ALA A 156 10.57 14.69 -3.00
C ALA A 156 9.33 14.83 -2.10
N PHE A 157 8.88 16.05 -1.85
CA PHE A 157 7.68 16.33 -1.07
C PHE A 157 6.43 15.74 -1.72
N LYS A 158 6.24 15.95 -3.03
CA LYS A 158 5.11 15.36 -3.77
C LYS A 158 5.11 13.84 -3.66
N ALA A 159 6.26 13.19 -3.90
CA ALA A 159 6.39 11.74 -3.78
C ALA A 159 6.06 11.24 -2.36
N SER A 160 6.44 12.00 -1.33
CA SER A 160 6.09 11.70 0.05
C SER A 160 4.57 11.77 0.31
N VAL A 161 3.92 12.80 -0.21
CA VAL A 161 2.45 12.96 -0.09
C VAL A 161 1.73 11.80 -0.78
N GLU A 162 2.16 11.40 -1.97
CA GLU A 162 1.61 10.25 -2.70
C GLU A 162 1.76 8.95 -1.91
N GLN A 163 2.90 8.72 -1.25
CA GLN A 163 3.11 7.58 -0.36
C GLN A 163 2.16 7.58 0.84
N VAL A 164 1.95 8.75 1.48
CA VAL A 164 1.00 8.89 2.60
C VAL A 164 -0.42 8.55 2.15
N ILE A 165 -0.86 9.11 1.04
CA ILE A 165 -2.20 8.84 0.48
C ILE A 165 -2.34 7.35 0.15
N GLY A 166 -1.35 6.76 -0.52
CA GLY A 166 -1.36 5.34 -0.86
C GLY A 166 -1.45 4.45 0.37
N ALA A 167 -0.65 4.73 1.41
CA ALA A 167 -0.68 3.99 2.67
C ALA A 167 -2.01 4.16 3.42
N ALA A 168 -2.58 5.37 3.43
CA ALA A 168 -3.88 5.63 4.05
C ALA A 168 -5.01 4.87 3.35
N VAL A 169 -5.01 4.83 2.02
CA VAL A 169 -5.99 4.05 1.23
C VAL A 169 -5.85 2.55 1.52
N GLN A 170 -4.63 2.04 1.56
CA GLN A 170 -4.39 0.63 1.90
C GLN A 170 -4.84 0.29 3.32
N GLY A 171 -4.52 1.13 4.31
CA GLY A 171 -4.99 0.96 5.68
C GLY A 171 -6.51 0.97 5.79
N ALA A 172 -7.18 1.85 5.04
CA ALA A 172 -8.63 1.90 4.94
C ALA A 172 -9.23 0.61 4.37
N LEU A 173 -8.65 0.11 3.28
CA LEU A 173 -9.12 -1.12 2.63
C LEU A 173 -8.95 -2.34 3.53
N VAL A 174 -7.79 -2.52 4.15
CA VAL A 174 -7.52 -3.66 5.04
C VAL A 174 -8.49 -3.65 6.24
N ALA A 175 -8.65 -2.50 6.89
CA ALA A 175 -9.56 -2.37 8.03
C ALA A 175 -11.03 -2.62 7.64
N ALA A 176 -11.48 -2.07 6.50
CA ALA A 176 -12.83 -2.28 6.00
C ALA A 176 -13.11 -3.75 5.69
N VAL A 177 -12.14 -4.43 5.10
CA VAL A 177 -12.23 -5.84 4.74
C VAL A 177 -12.34 -6.76 5.97
N ILE A 178 -11.46 -6.55 6.96
CA ILE A 178 -11.51 -7.32 8.21
C ILE A 178 -12.85 -7.12 8.88
N GLU A 179 -13.33 -5.88 8.98
CA GLU A 179 -14.61 -5.58 9.60
C GLU A 179 -15.79 -6.13 8.81
N LEU A 180 -15.75 -6.12 7.48
CA LEU A 180 -16.77 -6.72 6.63
C LEU A 180 -16.97 -8.20 7.00
N VAL A 181 -15.90 -8.97 7.13
CA VAL A 181 -15.97 -10.40 7.46
C VAL A 181 -16.56 -10.61 8.84
N PHE A 182 -16.02 -9.96 9.87
CA PHE A 182 -16.49 -10.14 11.25
C PHE A 182 -17.92 -9.62 11.45
N SER A 183 -18.21 -8.45 10.93
CA SER A 183 -19.55 -7.85 11.01
C SER A 183 -20.60 -8.68 10.29
N THR A 184 -20.27 -9.27 9.13
CA THR A 184 -21.16 -10.17 8.41
C THR A 184 -21.46 -11.41 9.25
N LEU A 185 -20.44 -12.07 9.81
CA LEU A 185 -20.63 -13.25 10.65
C LEU A 185 -21.48 -12.96 11.90
N GLU A 186 -21.14 -11.91 12.65
CA GLU A 186 -21.86 -11.52 13.87
C GLU A 186 -23.32 -11.16 13.60
N ASN A 187 -23.58 -10.39 12.54
CA ASN A 187 -24.94 -9.99 12.20
C ASN A 187 -25.74 -11.16 11.59
N SER A 188 -25.09 -12.07 10.84
CA SER A 188 -25.75 -13.29 10.37
C SER A 188 -26.18 -14.19 11.51
N LEU A 189 -25.37 -14.33 12.55
CA LEU A 189 -25.78 -15.05 13.77
C LEU A 189 -26.93 -14.34 14.49
N SER A 190 -26.89 -13.02 14.60
CA SER A 190 -27.96 -12.24 15.22
C SER A 190 -29.29 -12.35 14.44
N PHE A 191 -29.19 -12.41 13.10
CA PHE A 191 -30.35 -12.68 12.24
C PHE A 191 -30.89 -14.12 12.44
N ALA A 192 -30.01 -15.13 12.49
CA ALA A 192 -30.39 -16.51 12.76
C ALA A 192 -31.00 -16.70 14.15
N GLU A 193 -30.57 -15.90 15.14
CA GLU A 193 -31.17 -15.84 16.48
C GLU A 193 -32.50 -15.08 16.50
N GLY A 194 -32.96 -14.50 15.39
CA GLY A 194 -34.19 -13.70 15.31
C GLY A 194 -34.10 -12.34 16.03
N LYS A 195 -32.89 -11.87 16.33
CA LYS A 195 -32.65 -10.60 17.06
C LYS A 195 -32.69 -9.36 16.18
N ILE A 196 -32.41 -9.52 14.90
CA ILE A 196 -32.40 -8.45 13.90
C ILE A 196 -33.09 -8.89 12.61
N THR A 197 -33.59 -7.93 11.85
CA THR A 197 -34.15 -8.14 10.52
C THR A 197 -33.04 -8.20 9.47
N GLN A 198 -33.38 -8.64 8.25
CA GLN A 198 -32.45 -8.66 7.12
C GLN A 198 -31.96 -7.25 6.77
N ASP A 199 -32.84 -6.25 6.79
CA ASP A 199 -32.46 -4.87 6.49
C ASP A 199 -31.49 -4.30 7.55
N GLU A 200 -31.70 -4.65 8.82
CA GLU A 200 -30.77 -4.28 9.89
C GLU A 200 -29.42 -4.97 9.74
N LEU A 201 -29.40 -6.24 9.34
CA LEU A 201 -28.15 -6.95 9.03
C LEU A 201 -27.36 -6.21 7.98
N ILE A 202 -27.94 -5.92 6.82
CA ILE A 202 -27.29 -5.22 5.70
C ILE A 202 -26.77 -3.85 6.14
N ARG A 203 -27.62 -3.08 6.82
CA ARG A 203 -27.26 -1.75 7.32
C ARG A 203 -26.11 -1.80 8.33
N ASN A 204 -26.14 -2.71 9.29
CA ASN A 204 -25.13 -2.82 10.33
C ASN A 204 -23.76 -3.20 9.74
N VAL A 205 -23.74 -4.17 8.81
CA VAL A 205 -22.53 -4.56 8.11
C VAL A 205 -21.95 -3.39 7.31
N ALA A 206 -22.77 -2.70 6.53
CA ALA A 206 -22.32 -1.56 5.72
C ALA A 206 -21.74 -0.42 6.58
N VAL A 207 -22.42 -0.08 7.69
CA VAL A 207 -21.97 0.99 8.59
C VAL A 207 -20.69 0.61 9.32
N ALA A 208 -20.58 -0.63 9.83
CA ALA A 208 -19.38 -1.09 10.53
C ALA A 208 -18.16 -1.10 9.59
N THR A 209 -18.33 -1.62 8.38
CA THR A 209 -17.28 -1.66 7.35
C THR A 209 -16.81 -0.26 6.96
N ALA A 210 -17.74 0.67 6.73
CA ALA A 210 -17.39 2.05 6.40
C ALA A 210 -16.63 2.76 7.53
N LYS A 211 -17.08 2.59 8.78
CA LYS A 211 -16.39 3.16 9.95
C LYS A 211 -14.97 2.62 10.12
N ALA A 212 -14.79 1.30 9.97
CA ALA A 212 -13.47 0.68 10.06
C ALA A 212 -12.54 1.15 8.95
N GLY A 213 -13.02 1.29 7.71
CA GLY A 213 -12.26 1.83 6.60
C GLY A 213 -11.78 3.26 6.88
N VAL A 214 -12.67 4.16 7.30
CA VAL A 214 -12.29 5.53 7.62
C VAL A 214 -11.27 5.59 8.76
N ALA A 215 -11.50 4.86 9.85
CA ALA A 215 -10.58 4.84 10.99
C ALA A 215 -9.20 4.28 10.61
N GLY A 216 -9.15 3.18 9.86
CA GLY A 216 -7.90 2.57 9.39
C GLY A 216 -7.10 3.52 8.48
N GLY A 217 -7.77 4.21 7.57
CA GLY A 217 -7.16 5.20 6.68
C GLY A 217 -6.57 6.40 7.44
N VAL A 218 -7.33 6.97 8.38
CA VAL A 218 -6.88 8.12 9.19
C VAL A 218 -5.68 7.74 10.06
N ILE A 219 -5.73 6.61 10.78
CA ILE A 219 -4.62 6.16 11.63
C ILE A 219 -3.36 5.92 10.79
N THR A 220 -3.49 5.23 9.66
CA THR A 220 -2.35 4.95 8.78
C THR A 220 -1.76 6.23 8.21
N GLY A 221 -2.60 7.17 7.76
CA GLY A 221 -2.15 8.47 7.26
C GLY A 221 -1.39 9.27 8.31
N ILE A 222 -1.91 9.35 9.55
CA ILE A 222 -1.24 10.05 10.67
C ILE A 222 0.11 9.41 10.98
N LEU A 223 0.19 8.09 11.08
CA LEU A 223 1.45 7.38 11.35
C LEU A 223 2.49 7.64 10.26
N MET A 224 2.09 7.66 8.99
CA MET A 224 3.00 7.97 7.89
C MET A 224 3.52 9.41 7.96
N VAL A 225 2.67 10.39 8.27
CA VAL A 225 3.10 11.79 8.45
C VAL A 225 4.08 11.92 9.62
N ILE A 226 3.82 11.25 10.74
CA ILE A 226 4.74 11.21 11.88
C ILE A 226 6.10 10.63 11.49
N CYS A 227 6.12 9.52 10.76
CA CYS A 227 7.36 8.89 10.26
C CYS A 227 8.14 9.80 9.32
N MET A 228 7.46 10.61 8.51
CA MET A 228 8.10 11.57 7.62
C MET A 228 8.74 12.74 8.37
N ILE A 229 8.06 13.26 9.40
CA ILE A 229 8.56 14.40 10.19
C ILE A 229 9.67 13.95 11.16
N PHE A 230 9.54 12.73 11.69
CA PHE A 230 10.46 12.16 12.69
C PHE A 230 10.97 10.77 12.23
N PRO A 231 11.95 10.71 11.29
CA PRO A 231 12.47 9.45 10.77
C PRO A 231 12.90 8.41 11.83
N PRO A 232 13.45 8.78 13.02
CA PRO A 232 13.73 7.81 14.08
C PRO A 232 12.50 7.03 14.57
N ILE A 233 11.30 7.63 14.49
CA ILE A 233 10.04 6.97 14.87
C ILE A 233 9.69 5.86 13.88
N ALA A 234 10.01 6.03 12.59
CA ALA A 234 9.81 4.99 11.59
C ALA A 234 10.59 3.71 11.93
N ALA A 235 11.85 3.85 12.39
CA ALA A 235 12.65 2.73 12.85
C ALA A 235 12.05 2.06 14.09
N LEU A 236 11.61 2.88 15.07
CA LEU A 236 10.96 2.39 16.29
C LEU A 236 9.65 1.63 15.99
N LEU A 237 8.83 2.17 15.10
CA LEU A 237 7.59 1.50 14.64
C LEU A 237 7.89 0.21 13.88
N GLY A 238 8.99 0.15 13.13
CA GLY A 238 9.47 -1.08 12.50
C GLY A 238 9.74 -2.19 13.53
N TYR A 239 10.37 -1.87 14.66
CA TYR A 239 10.57 -2.83 15.76
C TYR A 239 9.26 -3.16 16.50
N ALA A 240 8.33 -2.22 16.61
CA ALA A 240 7.04 -2.43 17.24
C ALA A 240 6.01 -3.12 16.32
N ALA A 241 6.27 -3.21 15.02
CA ALA A 241 5.32 -3.76 14.06
C ALA A 241 4.94 -5.22 14.37
N ILE A 242 5.90 -6.07 14.76
CA ILE A 242 5.65 -7.46 15.11
C ILE A 242 4.79 -7.57 16.38
N PRO A 243 5.13 -6.93 17.52
CA PRO A 243 4.26 -6.94 18.71
C PRO A 243 2.85 -6.39 18.44
N LEU A 244 2.72 -5.30 17.67
CA LEU A 244 1.43 -4.73 17.32
C LEU A 244 0.60 -5.67 16.42
N ALA A 245 1.22 -6.33 15.47
CA ALA A 245 0.57 -7.34 14.65
C ALA A 245 0.08 -8.53 15.50
N VAL A 246 0.90 -9.02 16.43
CA VAL A 246 0.53 -10.11 17.36
C VAL A 246 -0.67 -9.71 18.23
N ILE A 247 -0.70 -8.48 18.76
CA ILE A 247 -1.85 -7.96 19.52
C ILE A 247 -3.09 -7.90 18.60
N GLY A 248 -2.98 -7.37 17.39
CA GLY A 248 -4.08 -7.29 16.43
C GLY A 248 -4.63 -8.68 16.07
N ILE A 249 -3.76 -9.65 15.82
CA ILE A 249 -4.15 -11.05 15.58
C ILE A 249 -4.82 -11.62 16.82
N GLY A 250 -4.32 -11.35 18.01
CA GLY A 250 -4.94 -11.78 19.27
C GLY A 250 -6.40 -11.31 19.41
N PHE A 251 -6.66 -10.03 19.12
CA PHE A 251 -8.04 -9.50 19.11
C PHE A 251 -8.93 -10.19 18.07
N MET A 252 -8.41 -10.43 16.87
CA MET A 252 -9.15 -11.17 15.84
C MET A 252 -9.46 -12.61 16.25
N CYS A 253 -8.51 -13.30 16.89
CA CYS A 253 -8.71 -14.64 17.40
C CYS A 253 -9.79 -14.68 18.50
N VAL A 254 -9.80 -13.73 19.43
CA VAL A 254 -10.83 -13.64 20.47
C VAL A 254 -12.21 -13.42 19.83
N ARG A 255 -12.32 -12.47 18.91
CA ARG A 255 -13.58 -12.19 18.21
C ARG A 255 -14.07 -13.39 17.40
N ALA A 256 -13.16 -14.06 16.67
CA ALA A 256 -13.48 -15.30 15.95
C ALA A 256 -13.97 -16.41 16.88
N TRP A 257 -13.34 -16.55 18.04
CA TRP A 257 -13.73 -17.53 19.05
C TRP A 257 -15.11 -17.26 19.63
N GLU A 258 -15.45 -16.01 19.93
CA GLU A 258 -16.78 -15.62 20.39
C GLU A 258 -17.87 -15.94 19.36
N ILE A 259 -17.59 -15.63 18.08
CA ILE A 259 -18.48 -15.97 16.96
C ILE A 259 -18.66 -17.49 16.86
N PHE A 260 -17.57 -18.26 16.96
CA PHE A 260 -17.62 -19.72 16.91
C PHE A 260 -18.48 -20.28 18.04
N ILE A 261 -18.30 -19.84 19.30
CA ILE A 261 -19.11 -20.30 20.43
C ILE A 261 -20.59 -20.00 20.20
N ARG A 262 -20.94 -18.83 19.66
CA ARG A 262 -22.34 -18.48 19.35
C ARG A 262 -22.90 -19.37 18.25
N ALA A 263 -22.11 -19.59 17.18
CA ALA A 263 -22.52 -20.47 16.09
C ALA A 263 -22.70 -21.91 16.55
N ASP A 264 -21.80 -22.41 17.40
CA ASP A 264 -21.87 -23.75 17.94
C ASP A 264 -23.14 -23.98 18.79
N LYS A 265 -23.51 -22.99 19.62
CA LYS A 265 -24.76 -23.02 20.40
C LYS A 265 -26.00 -23.03 19.53
N LEU A 266 -25.98 -22.39 18.36
CA LEU A 266 -27.13 -22.31 17.46
C LEU A 266 -27.26 -23.53 16.56
N PHE A 267 -26.15 -24.07 16.10
CA PHE A 267 -26.12 -25.07 15.03
C PHE A 267 -25.54 -26.42 15.46
N GLY A 268 -25.04 -26.57 16.70
CA GLY A 268 -24.46 -27.83 17.18
C GLY A 268 -23.23 -28.28 16.44
N ILE A 269 -22.40 -27.34 15.99
CA ILE A 269 -21.25 -27.60 15.08
C ILE A 269 -20.28 -28.64 15.69
N THR A 270 -20.00 -28.52 16.99
CA THR A 270 -19.09 -29.43 17.70
C THR A 270 -19.67 -30.84 17.82
N GLU A 271 -20.98 -30.99 18.05
CA GLU A 271 -21.64 -32.28 18.11
C GLU A 271 -21.66 -32.99 16.75
N GLU A 272 -21.87 -32.25 15.69
CA GLU A 272 -21.80 -32.80 14.33
C GLU A 272 -20.38 -33.22 13.95
N LEU A 273 -19.34 -32.42 14.29
CA LEU A 273 -17.95 -32.78 14.03
C LEU A 273 -17.49 -34.04 14.74
N VAL A 274 -17.95 -34.24 15.99
CA VAL A 274 -17.64 -35.46 16.78
C VAL A 274 -18.26 -36.74 16.17
N LYS A 275 -19.35 -36.63 15.41
CA LYS A 275 -19.95 -37.78 14.70
C LYS A 275 -19.12 -38.27 13.51
N PHE A 276 -18.22 -37.45 12.99
CA PHE A 276 -17.37 -37.75 11.85
C PHE A 276 -15.93 -38.21 12.22
N THR A 277 -15.57 -38.17 13.50
CA THR A 277 -14.32 -38.70 14.05
C THR A 277 -14.51 -40.05 14.71
#